data_a4424ff426057ca6428e95f3256cda2a
#
_entry.id   a4424ff426057ca6428e95f3256cda2a
#
_cell.length_a   1.000
_cell.length_b   1.000
_cell.length_c   1.000
_cell.angle_alpha   90.00
_cell.angle_beta   90.00
_cell.angle_gamma   90.00
#
_symmetry.space_group_name_H-M   'P 1'
#
loop_
_entity.id
_entity.type
_entity.pdbx_description
1 polymer ?
#
loop_
_entity_poly.entity_id
_entity_poly.type
_entity_poly.pdbx_seq_one_letter_code
_entity_poly.pdbx_strand_id
1 'polypeptide(L)'
;LGDVYKRQVTMNMNEKQSDKLASKKKSNYDLDLLLKLNEQMLLIRRFEEKAGQLYGMGKIGGFCHLYIGQEAVVVGINSALKDNDTMVTSYRDHGHMLVCGMDPKGVMAELTGRITGYSKGKGGSMHMFSREKGFFGGHGIVGAQVPIGAGLAFSHKYKNEKSICVTFFGDGAANQGQVYETFNIAALW
;
A
#
# COMPACT_ATOMS: atom_id res chain seq x y z
N LEU A 1 17.10 19.76 -15.07
CA LEU A 1 15.96 18.82 -14.97
C LEU A 1 15.40 18.38 -16.34
N GLY A 2 16.00 18.80 -17.45
CA GLY A 2 15.53 18.51 -18.82
C GLY A 2 16.12 17.28 -19.50
N ASP A 3 17.18 16.68 -19.00
CA ASP A 3 17.94 15.65 -19.74
C ASP A 3 17.78 14.21 -19.25
N VAL A 4 17.04 13.98 -18.19
CA VAL A 4 16.79 12.62 -17.68
C VAL A 4 15.67 11.90 -18.44
N TYR A 5 14.83 12.63 -19.16
CA TYR A 5 13.68 12.05 -19.89
C TYR A 5 13.92 11.77 -21.39
N LYS A 6 15.11 12.04 -21.95
CA LYS A 6 15.38 11.86 -23.40
C LYS A 6 16.22 10.65 -23.77
N ARG A 7 16.34 9.65 -22.93
CA ARG A 7 16.84 8.33 -23.34
C ARG A 7 15.71 7.31 -23.42
N GLN A 8 14.67 7.60 -24.17
CA GLN A 8 13.93 6.51 -24.81
C GLN A 8 14.86 5.94 -25.88
N VAL A 9 15.54 4.86 -25.51
CA VAL A 9 16.21 4.02 -26.49
C VAL A 9 15.13 3.41 -27.36
N THR A 10 14.96 3.94 -28.55
CA THR A 10 14.21 3.29 -29.61
C THR A 10 15.01 2.04 -29.99
N MET A 11 14.78 0.94 -29.31
CA MET A 11 15.27 -0.36 -29.77
C MET A 11 14.45 -0.75 -30.98
N ASN A 12 15.02 -0.58 -32.17
CA ASN A 12 14.63 -1.34 -33.35
C ASN A 12 14.90 -2.82 -33.05
N MET A 13 13.94 -3.52 -32.48
CA MET A 13 14.01 -4.96 -32.31
C MET A 13 13.81 -5.60 -33.67
N ASN A 14 14.81 -6.27 -34.22
CA ASN A 14 14.69 -7.14 -35.36
C ASN A 14 13.61 -8.20 -35.06
N GLU A 15 12.76 -8.51 -36.06
CA GLU A 15 11.68 -9.52 -35.95
C GLU A 15 12.16 -10.86 -35.34
N LYS A 16 13.42 -11.26 -35.60
CA LYS A 16 14.05 -12.44 -34.97
C LYS A 16 14.28 -12.34 -33.45
N GLN A 17 14.24 -11.14 -32.87
CA GLN A 17 14.32 -10.97 -31.41
C GLN A 17 12.92 -10.98 -30.78
N SER A 18 11.89 -10.54 -31.49
CA SER A 18 10.49 -10.64 -31.04
C SER A 18 10.04 -12.11 -30.94
N ASP A 19 10.42 -12.95 -31.92
CA ASP A 19 10.10 -14.37 -31.88
C ASP A 19 10.87 -15.15 -30.78
N LYS A 20 12.09 -14.72 -30.46
CA LYS A 20 12.84 -15.27 -29.31
C LYS A 20 12.30 -14.82 -27.95
N LEU A 21 11.68 -13.64 -27.86
CA LEU A 21 10.97 -13.21 -26.65
C LEU A 21 9.62 -13.91 -26.50
N ALA A 22 8.92 -14.17 -27.61
CA ALA A 22 7.66 -14.91 -27.63
C ALA A 22 7.81 -16.39 -27.26
N SER A 23 9.01 -16.98 -27.49
CA SER A 23 9.35 -18.35 -27.12
C SER A 23 9.82 -18.52 -25.67
N LYS A 24 9.93 -17.43 -24.88
CA LYS A 24 10.21 -17.51 -23.47
C LYS A 24 9.02 -18.07 -22.72
N LYS A 25 9.14 -19.36 -22.35
CA LYS A 25 8.37 -20.09 -21.32
C LYS A 25 6.96 -19.53 -21.11
N LYS A 26 5.94 -20.31 -21.52
CA LYS A 26 4.60 -20.20 -20.93
C LYS A 26 4.80 -20.13 -19.42
N SER A 27 4.63 -18.93 -18.85
CA SER A 27 4.69 -18.76 -17.42
C SER A 27 3.55 -19.57 -16.84
N ASN A 28 3.85 -20.49 -15.94
CA ASN A 28 2.88 -21.32 -15.24
C ASN A 28 2.10 -20.50 -14.19
N TYR A 29 1.78 -19.24 -14.50
CA TYR A 29 0.98 -18.40 -13.62
C TYR A 29 -0.50 -18.69 -13.84
N ASP A 30 -1.22 -18.82 -12.73
CA ASP A 30 -2.66 -18.88 -12.72
C ASP A 30 -3.23 -17.58 -13.31
N LEU A 31 -3.94 -17.70 -14.43
CA LEU A 31 -4.50 -16.56 -15.15
C LEU A 31 -5.57 -15.85 -14.29
N ASP A 32 -6.38 -16.60 -13.55
CA ASP A 32 -7.42 -16.03 -12.70
C ASP A 32 -6.82 -15.21 -11.56
N LEU A 33 -5.71 -15.68 -10.98
CA LEU A 33 -4.94 -14.90 -10.01
C LEU A 33 -4.41 -13.61 -10.62
N LEU A 34 -3.81 -13.67 -11.82
CA LEU A 34 -3.29 -12.47 -12.49
C LEU A 34 -4.38 -11.46 -12.81
N LEU A 35 -5.54 -11.91 -13.26
CA LEU A 35 -6.70 -11.06 -13.52
C LEU A 35 -7.19 -10.38 -12.24
N LYS A 36 -7.29 -11.12 -11.13
CA LYS A 36 -7.67 -10.58 -9.82
C LYS A 36 -6.68 -9.53 -9.32
N LEU A 37 -5.38 -9.79 -9.41
CA LEU A 37 -4.35 -8.83 -9.02
C LEU A 37 -4.42 -7.55 -9.88
N ASN A 38 -4.62 -7.71 -11.19
CA ASN A 38 -4.78 -6.58 -12.10
C ASN A 38 -6.03 -5.74 -11.77
N GLU A 39 -7.16 -6.39 -11.47
CA GLU A 39 -8.38 -5.71 -11.05
C GLU A 39 -8.17 -4.88 -9.78
N GLN A 40 -7.47 -5.44 -8.78
CA GLN A 40 -7.13 -4.71 -7.56
C GLN A 40 -6.23 -3.50 -7.84
N MET A 41 -5.21 -3.64 -8.68
CA MET A 41 -4.35 -2.52 -9.08
C MET A 41 -5.13 -1.44 -9.82
N LEU A 42 -6.06 -1.82 -10.71
CA LEU A 42 -6.93 -0.89 -11.42
C LEU A 42 -7.89 -0.17 -10.47
N LEU A 43 -8.45 -0.87 -9.50
CA LEU A 43 -9.30 -0.27 -8.47
C LEU A 43 -8.55 0.83 -7.72
N ILE A 44 -7.33 0.54 -7.24
CA ILE A 44 -6.49 1.54 -6.55
C ILE A 44 -6.24 2.72 -7.48
N ARG A 45 -5.80 2.49 -8.71
CA ARG A 45 -5.50 3.55 -9.67
C ARG A 45 -6.71 4.46 -9.90
N ARG A 46 -7.88 3.90 -10.17
CA ARG A 46 -9.11 4.66 -10.45
C ARG A 46 -9.61 5.41 -9.22
N PHE A 47 -9.49 4.79 -8.04
CA PHE A 47 -9.79 5.45 -6.79
C PHE A 47 -8.90 6.67 -6.57
N GLU A 48 -7.60 6.53 -6.75
CA GLU A 48 -6.62 7.60 -6.53
C GLU A 48 -6.74 8.73 -7.57
N GLU A 49 -7.00 8.40 -8.83
CA GLU A 49 -7.31 9.41 -9.86
C GLU A 49 -8.53 10.25 -9.44
N LYS A 50 -9.55 9.61 -8.88
CA LYS A 50 -10.75 10.31 -8.39
C LYS A 50 -10.47 11.12 -7.13
N ALA A 51 -9.69 10.57 -6.21
CA ALA A 51 -9.25 11.30 -5.02
C ALA A 51 -8.45 12.57 -5.39
N GLY A 52 -7.52 12.44 -6.35
CA GLY A 52 -6.76 13.58 -6.87
C GLY A 52 -7.63 14.66 -7.51
N GLN A 53 -8.64 14.26 -8.28
CA GLN A 53 -9.62 15.20 -8.85
C GLN A 53 -10.39 15.94 -7.76
N LEU A 54 -10.91 15.22 -6.75
CA LEU A 54 -11.66 15.83 -5.64
C LEU A 54 -10.77 16.74 -4.77
N TYR A 55 -9.51 16.37 -4.60
CA TYR A 55 -8.54 17.22 -3.92
C TYR A 55 -8.30 18.53 -4.68
N GLY A 56 -8.08 18.46 -5.99
CA GLY A 56 -7.95 19.64 -6.86
C GLY A 56 -9.19 20.54 -6.86
N MET A 57 -10.37 19.97 -6.60
CA MET A 57 -11.65 20.70 -6.47
C MET A 57 -11.88 21.26 -5.04
N GLY A 58 -10.94 21.08 -4.12
CA GLY A 58 -11.08 21.52 -2.73
C GLY A 58 -12.11 20.72 -1.91
N LYS A 59 -12.47 19.51 -2.34
CA LYS A 59 -13.43 18.65 -1.62
C LYS A 59 -12.78 17.75 -0.57
N ILE A 60 -11.46 17.60 -0.62
CA ILE A 60 -10.65 16.90 0.37
C ILE A 60 -9.79 17.94 1.07
N GLY A 61 -9.92 18.05 2.37
CA GLY A 61 -9.15 18.98 3.20
C GLY A 61 -7.84 18.36 3.71
N GLY A 62 -6.90 19.21 4.08
CA GLY A 62 -5.60 18.79 4.60
C GLY A 62 -4.69 18.20 3.52
N PHE A 63 -3.75 17.34 3.94
CA PHE A 63 -2.85 16.64 3.01
C PHE A 63 -3.53 15.40 2.43
N CYS A 64 -3.32 15.18 1.14
CA CYS A 64 -3.77 13.98 0.43
C CYS A 64 -2.58 13.35 -0.30
N HIS A 65 -2.19 12.16 0.12
CA HIS A 65 -1.04 11.45 -0.43
C HIS A 65 -1.51 10.27 -1.29
N LEU A 66 -1.48 10.47 -2.61
CA LEU A 66 -1.92 9.44 -3.56
C LEU A 66 -0.93 8.27 -3.64
N TYR A 67 -1.47 7.07 -3.80
CA TYR A 67 -0.71 5.82 -3.92
C TYR A 67 -0.38 5.45 -5.39
N ILE A 68 -0.62 6.35 -6.33
CA ILE A 68 -0.38 6.14 -7.76
C ILE A 68 1.07 5.75 -8.04
N GLY A 69 1.26 4.66 -8.77
CA GLY A 69 2.56 4.11 -9.14
C GLY A 69 3.09 3.04 -8.19
N GLN A 70 2.43 2.77 -7.08
CA GLN A 70 2.85 1.77 -6.08
C GLN A 70 1.84 0.62 -5.93
N GLU A 71 0.87 0.53 -6.82
CA GLU A 71 -0.23 -0.44 -6.74
C GLU A 71 0.26 -1.89 -6.63
N ALA A 72 1.25 -2.24 -7.45
CA ALA A 72 1.79 -3.60 -7.48
C ALA A 72 2.47 -4.01 -6.16
N VAL A 73 3.02 -3.05 -5.41
CA VAL A 73 3.69 -3.33 -4.13
C VAL A 73 2.68 -3.87 -3.13
N VAL A 74 1.62 -3.11 -2.88
CA VAL A 74 0.64 -3.51 -1.86
C VAL A 74 -0.21 -4.69 -2.30
N VAL A 75 -0.60 -4.76 -3.59
CA VAL A 75 -1.38 -5.88 -4.12
C VAL A 75 -0.58 -7.18 -4.08
N GLY A 76 0.69 -7.14 -4.47
CA GLY A 76 1.58 -8.31 -4.42
C GLY A 76 1.81 -8.81 -3.00
N ILE A 77 2.11 -7.92 -2.06
CA ILE A 77 2.29 -8.29 -0.65
C ILE A 77 0.99 -8.86 -0.07
N ASN A 78 -0.13 -8.15 -0.28
CA ASN A 78 -1.42 -8.59 0.26
C ASN A 78 -1.84 -9.98 -0.26
N SER A 79 -1.49 -10.32 -1.48
CA SER A 79 -1.81 -11.64 -2.05
C SER A 79 -1.09 -12.81 -1.35
N ALA A 80 -0.03 -12.54 -0.60
CA ALA A 80 0.74 -13.51 0.17
C ALA A 80 0.32 -13.58 1.65
N LEU A 81 -0.50 -12.63 2.13
CA LEU A 81 -0.96 -12.58 3.51
C LEU A 81 -2.08 -13.59 3.77
N LYS A 82 -2.19 -14.00 5.03
CA LYS A 82 -3.25 -14.86 5.55
C LYS A 82 -4.27 -14.01 6.34
N ASP A 83 -5.43 -14.58 6.57
CA ASP A 83 -6.57 -13.88 7.20
C ASP A 83 -6.26 -13.23 8.56
N ASN A 84 -5.33 -13.81 9.33
CA ASN A 84 -4.97 -13.28 10.66
C ASN A 84 -3.72 -12.41 10.66
N ASP A 85 -3.08 -12.22 9.51
CA ASP A 85 -1.94 -11.33 9.40
C ASP A 85 -2.41 -9.87 9.51
N THR A 86 -1.54 -9.01 10.00
CA THR A 86 -1.85 -7.61 10.20
C THR A 86 -0.98 -6.72 9.33
N MET A 87 -1.46 -5.54 9.05
CA MET A 87 -0.80 -4.57 8.18
C MET A 87 -0.82 -3.18 8.82
N VAL A 88 0.30 -2.48 8.74
CA VAL A 88 0.45 -1.09 9.13
C VAL A 88 1.31 -0.34 8.12
N THR A 89 1.00 0.92 7.85
CA THR A 89 1.69 1.72 6.84
C THR A 89 1.88 3.17 7.28
N SER A 90 2.52 3.94 6.44
CA SER A 90 2.69 5.39 6.59
C SER A 90 1.43 6.15 6.14
N TYR A 91 1.58 7.44 5.93
CA TYR A 91 0.54 8.38 5.48
C TYR A 91 0.03 8.14 4.05
N ARG A 92 0.67 7.29 3.26
CA ARG A 92 0.26 6.93 1.89
C ARG A 92 -0.42 5.56 1.91
N ASP A 93 -1.64 5.52 2.39
CA ASP A 93 -2.30 4.32 2.87
C ASP A 93 -3.57 3.92 2.10
N HIS A 94 -4.06 4.73 1.15
CA HIS A 94 -5.30 4.43 0.41
C HIS A 94 -5.26 3.06 -0.29
N GLY A 95 -4.16 2.72 -0.96
CA GLY A 95 -4.00 1.42 -1.61
C GLY A 95 -4.09 0.27 -0.61
N HIS A 96 -3.51 0.43 0.58
CA HIS A 96 -3.54 -0.56 1.65
C HIS A 96 -4.97 -0.80 2.17
N MET A 97 -5.74 0.27 2.37
CA MET A 97 -7.14 0.19 2.78
C MET A 97 -7.95 -0.63 1.79
N LEU A 98 -7.80 -0.34 0.49
CA LEU A 98 -8.58 -0.98 -0.56
C LEU A 98 -8.23 -2.48 -0.70
N VAL A 99 -6.95 -2.86 -0.64
CA VAL A 99 -6.57 -4.28 -0.73
C VAL A 99 -6.95 -5.08 0.51
N CYS A 100 -7.02 -4.45 1.69
CA CYS A 100 -7.55 -5.06 2.90
C CYS A 100 -9.09 -5.25 2.84
N GLY A 101 -9.74 -4.82 1.77
CA GLY A 101 -11.18 -4.98 1.57
C GLY A 101 -12.03 -3.94 2.32
N MET A 102 -11.48 -2.75 2.58
CA MET A 102 -12.28 -1.62 3.03
C MET A 102 -13.09 -1.08 1.84
N ASP A 103 -14.37 -0.74 2.08
CA ASP A 103 -15.25 -0.26 1.01
C ASP A 103 -14.73 1.08 0.44
N PRO A 104 -14.49 1.17 -0.88
CA PRO A 104 -14.04 2.42 -1.52
C PRO A 104 -14.96 3.62 -1.23
N LYS A 105 -16.27 3.38 -1.06
CA LYS A 105 -17.21 4.45 -0.70
C LYS A 105 -16.95 4.98 0.71
N GLY A 106 -16.68 4.08 1.67
CA GLY A 106 -16.33 4.45 3.04
C GLY A 106 -15.00 5.18 3.12
N VAL A 107 -14.01 4.73 2.35
CA VAL A 107 -12.71 5.41 2.24
C VAL A 107 -12.87 6.81 1.64
N MET A 108 -13.61 6.96 0.53
CA MET A 108 -13.86 8.26 -0.09
C MET A 108 -14.70 9.19 0.81
N ALA A 109 -15.64 8.64 1.57
CA ALA A 109 -16.41 9.38 2.55
C ALA A 109 -15.50 9.98 3.64
N GLU A 110 -14.51 9.21 4.10
CA GLU A 110 -13.52 9.70 5.07
C GLU A 110 -12.67 10.85 4.49
N LEU A 111 -12.14 10.67 3.28
CA LEU A 111 -11.35 11.71 2.60
C LEU A 111 -12.11 13.03 2.47
N THR A 112 -13.42 12.94 2.24
CA THR A 112 -14.29 14.12 2.08
C THR A 112 -14.93 14.59 3.39
N GLY A 113 -14.48 14.10 4.54
CA GLY A 113 -14.93 14.54 5.87
C GLY A 113 -16.36 14.13 6.23
N ARG A 114 -16.85 13.00 5.70
CA ARG A 114 -18.22 12.53 5.94
C ARG A 114 -18.26 11.57 7.14
N ILE A 115 -19.35 11.66 7.91
CA ILE A 115 -19.58 10.83 9.10
C ILE A 115 -19.66 9.32 8.77
N THR A 116 -19.97 8.98 7.54
CA THR A 116 -19.99 7.60 7.03
C THR A 116 -18.60 7.04 6.69
N GLY A 117 -17.54 7.84 6.84
CA GLY A 117 -16.17 7.40 6.71
C GLY A 117 -15.70 6.53 7.86
N TYR A 118 -14.63 5.78 7.65
CA TYR A 118 -14.08 4.82 8.61
C TYR A 118 -13.63 5.43 9.95
N SER A 119 -13.22 6.68 9.95
CA SER A 119 -12.90 7.47 11.15
C SER A 119 -13.92 8.60 11.39
N LYS A 120 -15.14 8.44 10.88
CA LYS A 120 -16.26 9.39 11.00
C LYS A 120 -15.93 10.79 10.45
N GLY A 121 -15.11 10.85 9.40
CA GLY A 121 -14.70 12.07 8.75
C GLY A 121 -13.63 12.87 9.51
N LYS A 122 -13.01 12.30 10.54
CA LYS A 122 -12.00 12.97 11.38
C LYS A 122 -10.57 12.59 11.04
N GLY A 123 -10.35 11.43 10.41
CA GLY A 123 -9.03 10.91 10.07
C GLY A 123 -8.48 11.48 8.76
N GLY A 124 -9.34 11.83 7.83
CA GLY A 124 -8.95 12.30 6.51
C GLY A 124 -8.16 11.25 5.73
N SER A 125 -7.18 11.71 4.93
CA SER A 125 -6.40 10.86 4.04
C SER A 125 -5.44 9.91 4.75
N MET A 126 -5.00 10.20 5.98
CA MET A 126 -3.84 9.54 6.59
C MET A 126 -4.15 8.69 7.83
N HIS A 127 -5.39 8.71 8.34
CA HIS A 127 -5.73 8.14 9.63
C HIS A 127 -7.03 7.34 9.56
N MET A 128 -7.03 6.31 8.75
CA MET A 128 -8.11 5.31 8.69
C MET A 128 -7.60 3.97 9.20
N PHE A 129 -8.49 3.24 9.87
CA PHE A 129 -8.18 1.97 10.52
C PHE A 129 -9.34 1.01 10.34
N SER A 130 -9.06 -0.28 10.23
CA SER A 130 -10.07 -1.33 10.28
C SER A 130 -9.50 -2.57 10.95
N ARG A 131 -9.74 -2.70 12.24
CA ARG A 131 -9.30 -3.88 13.01
C ARG A 131 -9.86 -5.17 12.43
N GLU A 132 -11.11 -5.16 11.96
CA GLU A 132 -11.77 -6.32 11.37
C GLU A 132 -11.07 -6.80 10.08
N LYS A 133 -10.42 -5.89 9.38
CA LYS A 133 -9.67 -6.16 8.15
C LYS A 133 -8.17 -6.35 8.38
N GLY A 134 -7.73 -6.43 9.64
CA GLY A 134 -6.31 -6.54 9.98
C GLY A 134 -5.47 -5.32 9.62
N PHE A 135 -6.12 -4.18 9.29
CA PHE A 135 -5.45 -2.95 8.91
C PHE A 135 -5.35 -1.98 10.09
N PHE A 136 -4.13 -1.80 10.60
CA PHE A 136 -3.84 -0.96 11.77
C PHE A 136 -3.37 0.45 11.40
N GLY A 137 -3.74 0.89 10.23
CA GLY A 137 -3.78 2.28 9.84
C GLY A 137 -2.58 2.83 9.11
N GLY A 138 -2.84 4.02 8.60
CA GLY A 138 -1.86 4.97 8.14
C GLY A 138 -1.40 5.88 9.28
N HIS A 139 -0.12 6.22 9.26
CA HIS A 139 0.49 7.06 10.30
C HIS A 139 1.17 8.27 9.66
N GLY A 140 0.77 9.48 10.08
CA GLY A 140 1.30 10.74 9.54
C GLY A 140 2.75 11.02 9.96
N ILE A 141 3.18 10.54 11.13
CA ILE A 141 4.55 10.73 11.61
C ILE A 141 5.47 9.73 10.91
N VAL A 142 6.46 10.24 10.18
CA VAL A 142 7.39 9.45 9.39
C VAL A 142 8.16 8.47 10.27
N GLY A 143 8.07 7.18 9.97
CA GLY A 143 8.75 6.10 10.71
C GLY A 143 7.97 5.56 11.92
N ALA A 144 6.94 6.26 12.43
CA ALA A 144 6.20 5.84 13.62
C ALA A 144 5.50 4.48 13.47
N GLN A 145 5.12 4.11 12.26
CA GLN A 145 4.49 2.82 11.99
C GLN A 145 5.43 1.62 12.25
N VAL A 146 6.76 1.83 12.25
CA VAL A 146 7.73 0.72 12.41
C VAL A 146 7.67 0.14 13.83
N PRO A 147 7.80 0.93 14.91
CA PRO A 147 7.61 0.40 16.28
C PRO A 147 6.19 -0.10 16.54
N ILE A 148 5.17 0.50 15.91
CA ILE A 148 3.79 0.02 16.03
C ILE A 148 3.67 -1.38 15.42
N GLY A 149 4.23 -1.60 14.21
CA GLY A 149 4.25 -2.90 13.58
C GLY A 149 5.00 -3.96 14.38
N ALA A 150 6.13 -3.59 14.99
CA ALA A 150 6.84 -4.49 15.88
C ALA A 150 6.00 -4.84 17.13
N GLY A 151 5.25 -3.89 17.68
CA GLY A 151 4.33 -4.14 18.79
C GLY A 151 3.20 -5.11 18.41
N LEU A 152 2.65 -4.98 17.19
CA LEU A 152 1.65 -5.93 16.67
C LEU A 152 2.26 -7.32 16.51
N ALA A 153 3.44 -7.43 15.91
CA ALA A 153 4.17 -8.69 15.77
C ALA A 153 4.50 -9.32 17.14
N PHE A 154 4.91 -8.50 18.10
CA PHE A 154 5.13 -8.96 19.47
C PHE A 154 3.82 -9.47 20.12
N SER A 155 2.70 -8.82 19.88
CA SER A 155 1.38 -9.30 20.35
C SER A 155 1.05 -10.69 19.77
N HIS A 156 1.30 -10.93 18.48
CA HIS A 156 1.12 -12.24 17.86
C HIS A 156 2.02 -13.29 18.52
N LYS A 157 3.30 -12.98 18.69
CA LYS A 157 4.25 -13.86 19.36
C LYS A 157 3.84 -14.18 20.81
N TYR A 158 3.46 -13.16 21.59
CA TYR A 158 3.04 -13.30 22.98
C TYR A 158 1.80 -14.20 23.15
N LYS A 159 0.86 -14.10 22.21
CA LYS A 159 -0.33 -14.92 22.17
C LYS A 159 -0.12 -16.31 21.55
N ASN A 160 1.10 -16.62 21.11
CA ASN A 160 1.44 -17.83 20.38
C ASN A 160 0.62 -18.01 19.08
N GLU A 161 0.32 -16.90 18.42
CA GLU A 161 -0.32 -16.87 17.09
C GLU A 161 0.74 -17.03 16.00
N LYS A 162 0.42 -17.77 14.92
CA LYS A 162 1.31 -17.94 13.75
C LYS A 162 1.10 -16.83 12.70
N SER A 163 0.83 -15.63 13.15
CA SER A 163 0.54 -14.46 12.32
C SER A 163 1.74 -13.53 12.27
N ILE A 164 1.83 -12.75 11.21
CA ILE A 164 2.85 -11.72 11.03
C ILE A 164 2.22 -10.32 10.99
N CYS A 165 3.04 -9.31 11.20
CA CYS A 165 2.66 -7.93 10.91
C CYS A 165 3.55 -7.39 9.79
N VAL A 166 2.95 -7.02 8.67
CA VAL A 166 3.67 -6.34 7.58
C VAL A 166 3.63 -4.84 7.81
N THR A 167 4.81 -4.26 7.85
CA THR A 167 4.99 -2.82 8.07
C THR A 167 5.60 -2.18 6.84
N PHE A 168 4.87 -1.25 6.24
CA PHE A 168 5.35 -0.49 5.08
C PHE A 168 5.96 0.83 5.54
N PHE A 169 7.10 1.17 5.01
CA PHE A 169 7.74 2.47 5.24
C PHE A 169 8.57 2.90 4.03
N GLY A 170 8.73 4.21 3.87
CA GLY A 170 9.48 4.78 2.76
C GLY A 170 10.98 4.92 3.06
N ASP A 171 11.74 5.29 2.04
CA ASP A 171 13.18 5.52 2.07
C ASP A 171 13.59 6.59 3.09
N GLY A 172 12.84 7.68 3.20
CA GLY A 172 13.08 8.70 4.22
C GLY A 172 12.89 8.16 5.63
N ALA A 173 11.85 7.34 5.87
CA ALA A 173 11.59 6.71 7.15
C ALA A 173 12.72 5.74 7.57
N ALA A 174 13.35 5.06 6.61
CA ALA A 174 14.41 4.11 6.86
C ALA A 174 15.61 4.71 7.60
N ASN A 175 15.78 6.03 7.55
CA ASN A 175 16.87 6.74 8.23
C ASN A 175 16.49 7.29 9.61
N GLN A 176 15.26 7.05 10.07
CA GLN A 176 14.84 7.45 11.42
C GLN A 176 15.41 6.52 12.48
N GLY A 177 15.89 7.10 13.59
CA GLY A 177 16.48 6.35 14.72
C GLY A 177 15.54 5.27 15.27
N GLN A 178 14.24 5.58 15.36
CA GLN A 178 13.22 4.64 15.83
C GLN A 178 13.11 3.36 14.98
N VAL A 179 13.54 3.36 13.72
CA VAL A 179 13.59 2.14 12.89
C VAL A 179 14.69 1.20 13.42
N TYR A 180 15.86 1.72 13.65
CA TYR A 180 17.00 0.94 14.18
C TYR A 180 16.75 0.48 15.62
N GLU A 181 16.18 1.33 16.45
CA GLU A 181 15.75 0.98 17.81
C GLU A 181 14.73 -0.17 17.78
N THR A 182 13.77 -0.10 16.88
CA THR A 182 12.76 -1.15 16.67
C THR A 182 13.39 -2.47 16.25
N PHE A 183 14.33 -2.44 15.29
CA PHE A 183 15.02 -3.66 14.85
C PHE A 183 15.83 -4.29 15.98
N ASN A 184 16.48 -3.46 16.81
CA ASN A 184 17.20 -3.94 17.97
C ASN A 184 16.28 -4.62 19.00
N ILE A 185 15.14 -3.99 19.30
CA ILE A 185 14.12 -4.58 20.21
C ILE A 185 13.54 -5.87 19.62
N ALA A 186 13.22 -5.87 18.33
CA ALA A 186 12.67 -7.06 17.66
C ALA A 186 13.67 -8.23 17.66
N ALA A 187 14.96 -7.96 17.57
CA ALA A 187 15.99 -9.00 17.67
C ALA A 187 16.12 -9.59 19.08
N LEU A 188 15.82 -8.79 20.10
CA LEU A 188 15.89 -9.22 21.51
C LEU A 188 14.62 -9.99 21.95
N TRP A 189 13.48 -9.63 21.45
CA TRP A 189 12.16 -10.14 21.89
C TRP A 189 11.51 -11.04 20.87
#